data_f4e1ad6be6e8fc45c0630abbd8827708
#
_entry.id   f4e1ad6be6e8fc45c0630abbd8827708
#
_cell.length_a   1.000
_cell.length_b   1.000
_cell.length_c   1.000
_cell.angle_alpha   90.00
_cell.angle_beta   90.00
_cell.angle_gamma   90.00
#
_symmetry.space_group_name_H-M   'P 1'
#
loop_
_entity.id
_entity.type
_entity.pdbx_description
1 polymer ?
#
loop_
_entity_poly.entity_id
_entity_poly.type
_entity_poly.pdbx_seq_one_letter_code
_entity_poly.pdbx_strand_id
1 'polypeptide(L)'
;MQELFQTRNGRVIMDEDLSSKMYLIKMYHPEKADADSSGFEWSEMGMANLFGMLYLREARYCPEHRSWYTYHEGAWRRDEGSILVSEKIKDFVRLMILYCGEIEDDDLRKSYTNFVNKMGDRRMRDRILKDGASINLVPVK
;
A
#
# COMPACT_ATOMS: atom_id res chain seq x y z
N MET A 1 10.34 16.53 12.17
CA MET A 1 9.59 16.34 12.86
C MET A 1 8.50 15.69 12.41
N GLN A 2 7.86 15.25 12.78
CA GLN A 2 6.96 14.58 12.42
C GLN A 2 5.73 14.83 12.86
N GLU A 3 4.89 14.64 12.45
CA GLU A 3 3.85 14.95 12.74
C GLU A 3 3.02 14.01 12.87
N LEU A 4 2.26 13.96 13.22
CA LEU A 4 1.53 13.18 13.37
C LEU A 4 0.41 13.19 13.68
N PHE A 5 -0.29 12.67 13.88
CA PHE A 5 -1.35 12.67 13.88
C PHE A 5 -2.05 11.79 14.41
N GLN A 6 -2.99 11.73 14.89
CA GLN A 6 -3.61 10.90 15.50
C GLN A 6 -4.85 10.65 14.92
N THR A 7 -5.45 9.68 15.10
CA THR A 7 -6.53 9.36 14.59
C THR A 7 -7.62 9.39 15.44
N ARG A 8 -8.57 10.06 15.25
CA ARG A 8 -9.68 10.03 15.95
C ARG A 8 -10.61 10.33 14.88
N ASN A 9 -11.76 9.79 14.73
CA ASN A 9 -12.77 10.10 13.73
C ASN A 9 -12.28 9.88 12.32
N GLY A 10 -11.55 8.82 12.11
CA GLY A 10 -11.12 8.46 10.77
C GLY A 10 -9.92 9.17 10.24
N ARG A 11 -9.30 9.99 11.04
CA ARG A 11 -8.09 10.64 10.58
C ARG A 11 -6.94 9.66 10.60
N VAL A 12 -6.03 9.85 9.63
CA VAL A 12 -4.86 9.00 9.56
C VAL A 12 -3.84 9.44 10.58
N ILE A 13 -3.25 8.50 11.27
CA ILE A 13 -2.12 8.76 12.14
C ILE A 13 -0.87 8.63 11.30
N MET A 14 -0.05 9.66 11.29
CA MET A 14 1.19 9.61 10.55
C MET A 14 2.35 9.50 11.51
N ASP A 15 2.97 8.35 11.56
CA ASP A 15 4.20 8.19 12.31
C ASP A 15 5.37 8.25 11.33
N GLU A 16 6.56 8.00 11.84
CA GLU A 16 7.74 8.10 11.03
C GLU A 16 7.75 7.11 9.88
N ASP A 17 7.25 5.92 10.11
CA ASP A 17 7.24 4.89 9.11
C ASP A 17 6.29 5.25 7.95
N LEU A 18 5.11 5.73 8.28
CA LEU A 18 4.16 6.11 7.24
C LEU A 18 4.63 7.36 6.50
N SER A 19 5.33 8.26 7.19
CA SER A 19 5.89 9.44 6.54
C SER A 19 6.95 9.05 5.52
N SER A 20 7.76 8.05 5.83
CA SER A 20 8.76 7.57 4.88
C SER A 20 8.10 6.97 3.65
N LYS A 21 7.02 6.23 3.85
CA LYS A 21 6.29 5.66 2.73
C LYS A 21 5.65 6.75 1.87
N MET A 22 5.12 7.78 2.49
CA MET A 22 4.56 8.91 1.74
C MET A 22 5.62 9.59 0.90
N TYR A 23 6.81 9.73 1.45
CA TYR A 23 7.92 10.32 0.70
C TYR A 23 8.22 9.48 -0.55
N LEU A 24 8.23 8.16 -0.41
CA LEU A 24 8.48 7.29 -1.55
C LEU A 24 7.38 7.40 -2.60
N ILE A 25 6.13 7.47 -2.17
CA ILE A 25 5.03 7.64 -3.11
C ILE A 25 5.21 8.93 -3.90
N LYS A 26 5.58 9.99 -3.23
CA LYS A 26 5.81 11.27 -3.89
C LYS A 26 6.95 11.19 -4.89
N MET A 27 7.96 10.41 -4.60
CA MET A 27 9.07 10.24 -5.53
C MET A 27 8.66 9.52 -6.80
N TYR A 28 7.75 8.56 -6.68
CA TYR A 28 7.36 7.77 -7.85
C TYR A 28 6.29 8.42 -8.69
N HIS A 29 5.56 9.37 -8.15
CA HIS A 29 4.53 10.11 -8.88
C HIS A 29 3.59 9.18 -9.65
N PRO A 30 2.81 8.35 -8.96
CA PRO A 30 1.95 7.38 -9.67
C PRO A 30 1.02 8.03 -10.71
N GLU A 31 0.59 9.26 -10.45
CA GLU A 31 -0.30 9.92 -11.39
C GLU A 31 0.38 10.26 -12.71
N LYS A 32 1.69 10.20 -12.77
CA LYS A 32 2.44 10.46 -13.99
C LYS A 32 3.02 9.20 -14.60
N ALA A 33 2.78 8.05 -13.96
CA ALA A 33 3.30 6.80 -14.46
C ALA A 33 2.48 6.35 -15.65
N ASP A 34 3.13 5.73 -16.60
CA ASP A 34 2.43 5.12 -17.71
C ASP A 34 2.85 3.65 -17.79
N ALA A 35 2.27 2.95 -18.73
CA ALA A 35 2.46 1.51 -18.80
C ALA A 35 3.92 1.11 -18.96
N ASP A 36 4.73 2.00 -19.49
CA ASP A 36 6.10 1.66 -19.77
C ASP A 36 7.09 2.10 -18.72
N SER A 37 6.68 2.94 -17.79
CA SER A 37 7.66 3.61 -16.96
C SER A 37 7.93 2.94 -15.61
N SER A 38 6.91 2.68 -14.82
CA SER A 38 7.22 2.24 -13.46
C SER A 38 6.45 1.01 -13.00
N GLY A 39 5.34 0.72 -13.62
CA GLY A 39 4.47 -0.33 -13.13
C GLY A 39 3.64 0.08 -11.92
N PHE A 40 3.66 1.37 -11.59
CA PHE A 40 2.90 1.87 -10.43
C PHE A 40 1.69 2.69 -10.84
N GLU A 41 1.17 2.45 -12.03
CA GLU A 41 0.03 3.21 -12.50
C GLU A 41 -1.22 2.96 -11.65
N TRP A 42 -2.24 3.76 -11.88
CA TRP A 42 -3.48 3.66 -11.11
C TRP A 42 -4.37 2.54 -11.65
N SER A 43 -4.04 1.34 -11.28
CA SER A 43 -4.79 0.13 -11.62
C SER A 43 -4.61 -0.81 -10.45
N GLU A 44 -5.39 -1.90 -10.42
CA GLU A 44 -5.20 -2.88 -9.35
C GLU A 44 -3.78 -3.43 -9.36
N MET A 45 -3.25 -3.75 -10.53
CA MET A 45 -1.90 -4.28 -10.61
C MET A 45 -0.86 -3.23 -10.24
N GLY A 46 -1.04 -2.00 -10.71
CA GLY A 46 -0.10 -0.93 -10.36
C GLY A 46 -0.10 -0.65 -8.86
N MET A 47 -1.26 -0.67 -8.25
CA MET A 47 -1.35 -0.48 -6.80
C MET A 47 -0.77 -1.68 -6.05
N ALA A 48 -0.93 -2.89 -6.58
CA ALA A 48 -0.31 -4.07 -5.97
C ALA A 48 1.22 -3.94 -6.02
N ASN A 49 1.75 -3.47 -7.13
CA ASN A 49 3.19 -3.25 -7.26
C ASN A 49 3.68 -2.21 -6.26
N LEU A 50 2.94 -1.12 -6.13
CA LEU A 50 3.33 -0.05 -5.22
C LEU A 50 3.25 -0.53 -3.77
N PHE A 51 2.17 -1.23 -3.41
CA PHE A 51 2.05 -1.79 -2.08
C PHE A 51 3.21 -2.75 -1.79
N GLY A 52 3.52 -3.64 -2.73
CA GLY A 52 4.60 -4.58 -2.56
C GLY A 52 5.94 -3.89 -2.33
N MET A 53 6.18 -2.81 -3.05
CA MET A 53 7.43 -2.10 -2.92
C MET A 53 7.49 -1.35 -1.58
N LEU A 54 6.41 -0.68 -1.21
CA LEU A 54 6.40 0.09 0.03
C LEU A 54 6.49 -0.79 1.27
N TYR A 55 5.91 -1.98 1.20
CA TYR A 55 5.86 -2.86 2.36
C TYR A 55 6.80 -4.06 2.23
N LEU A 56 7.82 -3.92 1.38
CA LEU A 56 8.77 -5.01 1.12
C LEU A 56 9.37 -5.61 2.38
N ARG A 57 9.62 -4.78 3.36
CA ARG A 57 10.26 -5.23 4.60
C ARG A 57 9.28 -5.62 5.68
N GLU A 58 7.99 -5.56 5.38
CA GLU A 58 6.98 -5.78 6.40
C GLU A 58 6.03 -6.90 6.07
N ALA A 59 5.75 -7.18 4.80
CA ALA A 59 4.79 -8.20 4.43
C ALA A 59 5.20 -8.87 3.14
N ARG A 60 5.25 -10.20 3.16
CA ARG A 60 5.58 -10.99 1.98
C ARG A 60 4.75 -12.26 2.00
N TYR A 61 4.52 -12.80 0.83
CA TYR A 61 3.69 -13.99 0.70
C TYR A 61 4.55 -15.23 0.53
N CYS A 62 4.15 -16.32 1.16
CA CYS A 62 4.83 -17.60 1.00
C CYS A 62 3.88 -18.55 0.27
N PRO A 63 4.14 -18.85 -1.00
CA PRO A 63 3.25 -19.74 -1.75
C PRO A 63 3.16 -21.14 -1.19
N GLU A 64 4.27 -21.65 -0.66
CA GLU A 64 4.29 -23.01 -0.11
C GLU A 64 3.34 -23.15 1.06
N HIS A 65 3.21 -22.11 1.86
CA HIS A 65 2.34 -22.15 3.02
C HIS A 65 0.99 -21.49 2.74
N ARG A 66 0.83 -20.90 1.53
CA ARG A 66 -0.38 -20.19 1.16
C ARG A 66 -0.75 -19.14 2.19
N SER A 67 0.24 -18.43 2.66
CA SER A 67 0.04 -17.47 3.75
C SER A 67 0.93 -16.26 3.59
N TRP A 68 0.42 -15.13 4.06
CA TRP A 68 1.24 -13.96 4.21
C TRP A 68 2.10 -14.10 5.45
N TYR A 69 3.26 -13.51 5.42
CA TYR A 69 4.15 -13.39 6.55
C TYR A 69 4.39 -11.92 6.80
N THR A 70 4.48 -11.53 8.05
CA THR A 70 4.82 -10.16 8.40
C THR A 70 6.05 -10.18 9.28
N TYR A 71 6.86 -9.13 9.15
CA TYR A 71 8.09 -9.03 9.92
C TYR A 71 7.84 -8.21 11.16
N HIS A 72 8.08 -8.79 12.31
CA HIS A 72 8.01 -8.05 13.55
C HIS A 72 8.78 -8.78 14.63
N GLU A 73 9.29 -8.00 15.55
CA GLU A 73 10.07 -8.54 16.66
C GLU A 73 11.23 -9.41 16.18
N GLY A 74 11.87 -8.93 15.11
CA GLY A 74 13.10 -9.56 14.63
C GLY A 74 12.93 -10.77 13.75
N ALA A 75 11.71 -11.12 13.36
CA ALA A 75 11.52 -12.31 12.57
C ALA A 75 10.30 -12.21 11.66
N TRP A 76 10.32 -12.96 10.58
CA TRP A 76 9.15 -13.12 9.73
C TRP A 76 8.24 -14.16 10.38
N ARG A 77 7.00 -13.78 10.60
CA ARG A 77 6.04 -14.64 11.28
C ARG A 77 4.80 -14.79 10.42
N ARG A 78 4.24 -15.99 10.44
CA ARG A 78 3.04 -16.26 9.69
C ARG A 78 1.90 -15.38 10.19
N ASP A 79 1.19 -14.77 9.25
CA ASP A 79 0.09 -13.88 9.57
C ASP A 79 -1.22 -14.66 9.46
N GLU A 80 -1.61 -15.32 10.56
CA GLU A 80 -2.79 -16.15 10.55
C GLU A 80 -4.03 -15.32 10.19
N GLY A 81 -4.76 -15.81 9.20
CA GLY A 81 -5.95 -15.10 8.75
C GLY A 81 -5.68 -13.82 7.99
N SER A 82 -4.42 -13.54 7.68
CA SER A 82 -4.03 -12.33 6.95
C SER A 82 -4.47 -11.06 7.64
N ILE A 83 -4.53 -11.10 8.97
CA ILE A 83 -5.04 -9.97 9.74
C ILE A 83 -4.11 -8.77 9.67
N LEU A 84 -2.81 -9.02 9.85
CA LEU A 84 -1.85 -7.90 9.87
C LEU A 84 -1.65 -7.31 8.49
N VAL A 85 -1.58 -8.14 7.45
CA VAL A 85 -1.40 -7.61 6.10
C VAL A 85 -2.67 -6.86 5.67
N SER A 86 -3.82 -7.27 6.16
CA SER A 86 -5.06 -6.53 5.86
C SER A 86 -5.05 -5.15 6.47
N GLU A 87 -4.46 -5.01 7.66
CA GLU A 87 -4.32 -3.68 8.26
C GLU A 87 -3.31 -2.83 7.49
N LYS A 88 -2.26 -3.45 7.00
CA LYS A 88 -1.26 -2.72 6.23
C LYS A 88 -1.83 -2.18 4.93
N ILE A 89 -2.68 -2.95 4.25
CA ILE A 89 -3.22 -2.42 3.01
C ILE A 89 -4.25 -1.32 3.28
N LYS A 90 -4.91 -1.35 4.44
CA LYS A 90 -5.78 -0.23 4.81
C LYS A 90 -4.95 1.04 5.04
N ASP A 91 -3.80 0.90 5.67
CA ASP A 91 -2.90 2.04 5.84
C ASP A 91 -2.42 2.56 4.50
N PHE A 92 -2.14 1.66 3.57
CA PHE A 92 -1.75 2.05 2.23
C PHE A 92 -2.85 2.86 1.54
N VAL A 93 -4.10 2.42 1.67
CA VAL A 93 -5.22 3.15 1.09
C VAL A 93 -5.29 4.57 1.69
N ARG A 94 -5.11 4.68 2.99
CA ARG A 94 -5.12 5.99 3.64
C ARG A 94 -3.99 6.88 3.14
N LEU A 95 -2.82 6.30 2.92
CA LEU A 95 -1.71 7.05 2.35
C LEU A 95 -2.04 7.56 0.95
N MET A 96 -2.67 6.71 0.14
CA MET A 96 -3.02 7.11 -1.21
C MET A 96 -4.09 8.21 -1.21
N ILE A 97 -5.00 8.16 -0.26
CA ILE A 97 -5.99 9.24 -0.13
C ILE A 97 -5.29 10.55 0.18
N LEU A 98 -4.35 10.52 1.11
CA LEU A 98 -3.60 11.74 1.44
C LEU A 98 -2.78 12.22 0.26
N TYR A 99 -2.18 11.29 -0.47
CA TYR A 99 -1.38 11.67 -1.63
C TYR A 99 -2.25 12.34 -2.69
N CYS A 100 -3.46 11.84 -2.91
CA CYS A 100 -4.35 12.44 -3.88
C CYS A 100 -4.61 13.91 -3.58
N GLY A 101 -4.68 14.24 -2.30
CA GLY A 101 -4.90 15.64 -1.91
C GLY A 101 -3.78 16.58 -2.30
N GLU A 102 -2.62 16.03 -2.65
CA GLU A 102 -1.48 16.84 -3.05
C GLU A 102 -1.30 16.94 -4.55
N ILE A 103 -2.16 16.32 -5.32
CA ILE A 103 -2.09 16.41 -6.78
C ILE A 103 -2.66 17.75 -7.19
N GLU A 104 -1.86 18.53 -7.93
CA GLU A 104 -2.25 19.89 -8.26
C GLU A 104 -3.29 20.01 -9.36
N ASP A 105 -3.23 19.12 -10.34
CA ASP A 105 -4.19 19.17 -11.43
C ASP A 105 -5.56 18.71 -10.93
N ASP A 106 -6.56 19.56 -11.08
CA ASP A 106 -7.89 19.29 -10.54
C ASP A 106 -8.54 18.04 -11.14
N ASP A 107 -8.40 17.86 -12.44
CA ASP A 107 -9.05 16.73 -13.10
C ASP A 107 -8.37 15.43 -12.71
N LEU A 108 -7.04 15.43 -12.63
CA LEU A 108 -6.32 14.26 -12.20
C LEU A 108 -6.63 13.94 -10.74
N ARG A 109 -6.68 14.97 -9.90
CA ARG A 109 -6.97 14.75 -8.48
C ARG A 109 -8.35 14.10 -8.30
N LYS A 110 -9.34 14.57 -9.04
CA LYS A 110 -10.67 13.98 -8.93
C LYS A 110 -10.69 12.55 -9.41
N SER A 111 -10.05 12.30 -10.55
CA SER A 111 -10.02 10.98 -11.12
C SER A 111 -9.34 9.99 -10.19
N TYR A 112 -8.18 10.36 -9.64
CA TYR A 112 -7.44 9.45 -8.78
C TYR A 112 -8.07 9.32 -7.41
N THR A 113 -8.70 10.38 -6.92
CA THR A 113 -9.44 10.27 -5.67
C THR A 113 -10.58 9.28 -5.81
N ASN A 114 -11.28 9.32 -6.93
CA ASN A 114 -12.34 8.34 -7.17
C ASN A 114 -11.80 6.92 -7.21
N PHE A 115 -10.64 6.74 -7.84
CA PHE A 115 -10.02 5.42 -7.90
C PHE A 115 -9.65 4.93 -6.49
N VAL A 116 -9.03 5.79 -5.70
CA VAL A 116 -8.59 5.40 -4.36
C VAL A 116 -9.78 5.14 -3.45
N ASN A 117 -10.87 5.86 -3.64
CA ASN A 117 -12.07 5.58 -2.86
C ASN A 117 -12.59 4.17 -3.12
N LYS A 118 -12.43 3.66 -4.34
CA LYS A 118 -12.81 2.30 -4.62
C LYS A 118 -11.91 1.30 -3.92
N MET A 119 -10.67 1.69 -3.64
CA MET A 119 -9.76 0.84 -2.88
C MET A 119 -10.20 0.69 -1.44
N GLY A 120 -11.11 1.53 -0.98
CA GLY A 120 -11.72 1.35 0.32
C GLY A 120 -12.68 0.17 0.38
N ASP A 121 -13.09 -0.35 -0.78
CA ASP A 121 -13.93 -1.51 -0.86
C ASP A 121 -13.08 -2.76 -0.57
N ARG A 122 -13.57 -3.61 0.31
CA ARG A 122 -12.85 -4.82 0.69
C ARG A 122 -12.52 -5.71 -0.51
N ARG A 123 -13.45 -5.82 -1.44
CA ARG A 123 -13.20 -6.67 -2.61
C ARG A 123 -12.00 -6.18 -3.40
N MET A 124 -11.88 -4.88 -3.56
CA MET A 124 -10.75 -4.36 -4.31
C MET A 124 -9.46 -4.54 -3.54
N ARG A 125 -9.48 -4.31 -2.23
CA ARG A 125 -8.29 -4.53 -1.41
C ARG A 125 -7.85 -6.00 -1.49
N ASP A 126 -8.80 -6.93 -1.46
CA ASP A 126 -8.48 -8.35 -1.55
C ASP A 126 -7.85 -8.68 -2.90
N ARG A 127 -8.34 -8.08 -3.98
CA ARG A 127 -7.76 -8.31 -5.30
C ARG A 127 -6.35 -7.75 -5.39
N ILE A 128 -6.13 -6.58 -4.80
CA ILE A 128 -4.79 -5.99 -4.79
C ILE A 128 -3.82 -6.87 -4.00
N LEU A 129 -4.27 -7.39 -2.87
CA LEU A 129 -3.42 -8.30 -2.10
C LEU A 129 -3.13 -9.58 -2.87
N LYS A 130 -4.11 -10.10 -3.58
CA LYS A 130 -3.90 -11.30 -4.36
C LYS A 130 -2.88 -11.06 -5.47
N ASP A 131 -2.97 -9.92 -6.13
CA ASP A 131 -2.00 -9.57 -7.15
C ASP A 131 -0.62 -9.35 -6.51
N GLY A 132 -0.60 -8.77 -5.33
CA GLY A 132 0.65 -8.51 -4.64
C GLY A 132 1.33 -9.76 -4.10
N ALA A 133 0.59 -10.84 -3.99
CA ALA A 133 1.15 -12.07 -3.43
C ALA A 133 2.31 -12.62 -4.25
N SER A 134 2.40 -12.28 -5.53
CA SER A 134 3.48 -12.78 -6.36
C SER A 134 4.63 -11.80 -6.50
N ILE A 135 4.56 -10.64 -5.88
CA ILE A 135 5.55 -9.61 -6.08
C ILE A 135 6.76 -9.78 -5.18
N ASN A 136 6.53 -9.96 -3.90
CA ASN A 136 7.62 -10.14 -2.95
C ASN A 136 7.37 -11.43 -2.19
N LEU A 137 8.17 -12.42 -2.47
CA LEU A 137 7.97 -13.71 -1.82
C LEU A 137 8.89 -13.86 -0.64
N VAL A 138 8.43 -14.56 0.36
CA VAL A 138 9.27 -14.89 1.50
C VAL A 138 10.33 -15.86 1.04
N PRO A 139 11.61 -15.61 1.34
CA PRO A 139 12.64 -16.59 1.02
C PRO A 139 12.36 -17.85 1.83
N VAL A 140 12.25 -18.96 1.15
CA VAL A 140 11.95 -20.23 1.80
C VAL A 140 13.20 -21.07 1.84
N LYS A 141 13.48 -21.60 3.02
CA LYS A 141 14.67 -22.38 3.16
C LYS A 141 14.43 -23.78 2.89
#